data_c353fbaa35ad00a79efc2dde7e656705
#
_entry.id   c353fbaa35ad00a79efc2dde7e656705
#
_cell.length_a   1.000
_cell.length_b   1.000
_cell.length_c   1.000
_cell.angle_alpha   90.00
_cell.angle_beta   90.00
_cell.angle_gamma   90.00
#
_symmetry.space_group_name_H-M   'P 1'
#
loop_
_entity.id
_entity.type
_entity.pdbx_description
1 polymer ?
#
loop_
_entity_poly.entity_id
_entity_poly.type
_entity_poly.pdbx_seq_one_letter_code
_entity_poly.pdbx_strand_id
1 'polypeptide(L)'
;MRPKVLVVEDDIDFRESLVELLNLEEFEASGVGSMAEYLDWVRDHQYDILILDRNLPDGDGLDILRNQTKPIESGSIVLSCEGQPHDRILGMNVDADYYLVKPFPTDELLAILHRIQRRQVAHQGVTHDEWRLDPVTWELKTPNQLDIELTRSEFALLNCFVHQPGRVIPRDHLIKGLGHNPLVYDNRRLEVLLRRLRKKIEDAGVVKFPLQTVYGVGLAFNGVMKSTA
;
A
#
# COMPACT_ATOMS: atom_id res chain seq x y z
N MET A 1 -20.21 7.19 0.51
CA MET A 1 -20.04 6.64 1.87
C MET A 1 -18.80 7.28 2.46
N ARG A 2 -18.84 7.73 3.72
CA ARG A 2 -17.64 8.29 4.37
C ARG A 2 -16.67 7.15 4.68
N PRO A 3 -15.37 7.28 4.42
CA PRO A 3 -14.39 6.25 4.78
C PRO A 3 -14.31 6.08 6.30
N LYS A 4 -14.24 4.84 6.75
CA LYS A 4 -14.13 4.51 8.18
C LYS A 4 -12.68 4.52 8.61
N VAL A 5 -12.35 5.34 9.59
CA VAL A 5 -10.99 5.47 10.15
C VAL A 5 -10.98 4.95 11.58
N LEU A 6 -10.12 3.99 11.87
CA LEU A 6 -9.86 3.56 13.24
C LEU A 6 -8.54 4.15 13.72
N VAL A 7 -8.60 4.86 14.85
CA VAL A 7 -7.43 5.43 15.53
C VAL A 7 -7.10 4.56 16.75
N VAL A 8 -5.90 4.03 16.81
CA VAL A 8 -5.36 3.29 17.96
C VAL A 8 -4.27 4.13 18.60
N GLU A 9 -4.57 4.72 19.75
CA GLU A 9 -3.75 5.73 20.41
C GLU A 9 -4.05 5.72 21.90
N ASP A 10 -3.05 5.63 22.76
CA ASP A 10 -3.24 5.55 24.21
C ASP A 10 -3.49 6.92 24.87
N ASP A 11 -2.90 7.98 24.33
CA ASP A 11 -3.17 9.36 24.80
C ASP A 11 -4.63 9.74 24.47
N ILE A 12 -5.45 9.85 25.52
CA ILE A 12 -6.88 10.10 25.43
C ILE A 12 -7.15 11.45 24.75
N ASP A 13 -6.46 12.49 25.17
CA ASP A 13 -6.71 13.86 24.67
C ASP A 13 -6.31 13.98 23.19
N PHE A 14 -5.19 13.38 22.83
CA PHE A 14 -4.74 13.34 21.43
C PHE A 14 -5.67 12.49 20.57
N ARG A 15 -6.08 11.31 21.04
CA ARG A 15 -7.01 10.41 20.34
C ARG A 15 -8.35 11.09 20.09
N GLU A 16 -8.96 11.71 21.12
CA GLU A 16 -10.26 12.38 21.00
C GLU A 16 -10.18 13.58 20.03
N SER A 17 -9.13 14.40 20.15
CA SER A 17 -8.90 15.52 19.24
C SER A 17 -8.73 15.06 17.80
N LEU A 18 -8.04 13.95 17.57
CA LEU A 18 -7.82 13.39 16.25
C LEU A 18 -9.11 12.82 15.66
N VAL A 19 -9.89 12.10 16.46
CA VAL A 19 -11.20 11.56 16.04
C VAL A 19 -12.17 12.69 15.71
N GLU A 20 -12.21 13.76 16.53
CA GLU A 20 -13.07 14.92 16.26
C GLU A 20 -12.68 15.60 14.94
N LEU A 21 -11.39 15.87 14.74
CA LEU A 21 -10.86 16.43 13.49
C LEU A 21 -11.29 15.61 12.28
N LEU A 22 -11.08 14.29 12.32
CA LEU A 22 -11.41 13.40 11.21
C LEU A 22 -12.91 13.39 10.90
N ASN A 23 -13.76 13.44 11.92
CA ASN A 23 -15.21 13.52 11.75
C ASN A 23 -15.65 14.86 11.12
N LEU A 24 -14.91 15.96 11.37
CA LEU A 24 -15.13 17.24 10.71
C LEU A 24 -14.72 17.20 9.23
N GLU A 25 -13.69 16.43 8.88
CA GLU A 25 -13.10 16.29 7.53
C GLU A 25 -13.74 15.17 6.68
N GLU A 26 -15.02 14.86 6.94
CA GLU A 26 -15.82 13.90 6.17
C GLU A 26 -15.40 12.42 6.27
N PHE A 27 -14.63 12.04 7.29
CA PHE A 27 -14.41 10.64 7.66
C PHE A 27 -15.42 10.16 8.70
N GLU A 28 -15.54 8.86 8.90
CA GLU A 28 -16.26 8.23 10.02
C GLU A 28 -15.20 7.63 10.95
N ALA A 29 -14.77 8.42 11.93
CA ALA A 29 -13.64 8.04 12.79
C ALA A 29 -14.10 7.46 14.13
N SER A 30 -13.41 6.41 14.58
CA SER A 30 -13.52 5.81 15.91
C SER A 30 -12.14 5.70 16.54
N GLY A 31 -12.05 5.68 17.87
CA GLY A 31 -10.79 5.59 18.59
C GLY A 31 -10.81 4.51 19.66
N VAL A 32 -9.68 3.82 19.82
CA VAL A 32 -9.40 2.82 20.88
C VAL A 32 -8.04 3.09 21.50
N GLY A 33 -7.82 2.73 22.77
CA GLY A 33 -6.64 3.11 23.54
C GLY A 33 -5.57 2.03 23.68
N SER A 34 -5.78 0.82 23.17
CA SER A 34 -4.86 -0.30 23.35
C SER A 34 -5.02 -1.36 22.25
N MET A 35 -4.05 -2.28 22.16
CA MET A 35 -4.16 -3.45 21.28
C MET A 35 -5.34 -4.35 21.70
N ALA A 36 -5.60 -4.50 22.98
CA ALA A 36 -6.71 -5.30 23.48
C ALA A 36 -8.06 -4.72 23.03
N GLU A 37 -8.25 -3.40 23.20
CA GLU A 37 -9.46 -2.71 22.73
C GLU A 37 -9.59 -2.78 21.20
N TYR A 38 -8.47 -2.66 20.47
CA TYR A 38 -8.45 -2.85 19.04
C TYR A 38 -8.96 -4.24 18.63
N LEU A 39 -8.46 -5.31 19.26
CA LEU A 39 -8.87 -6.69 18.98
C LEU A 39 -10.34 -6.93 19.28
N ASP A 40 -10.87 -6.31 20.32
CA ASP A 40 -12.30 -6.39 20.64
C ASP A 40 -13.14 -5.62 19.63
N TRP A 41 -12.71 -4.42 19.23
CA TRP A 41 -13.43 -3.57 18.31
C TRP A 41 -13.56 -4.19 16.90
N VAL A 42 -12.50 -4.81 16.37
CA VAL A 42 -12.49 -5.40 15.02
C VAL A 42 -13.33 -6.69 14.90
N ARG A 43 -13.82 -7.26 16.00
CA ARG A 43 -14.74 -8.41 15.96
C ARG A 43 -16.10 -8.06 15.34
N ASP A 44 -16.58 -6.85 15.64
CA ASP A 44 -17.92 -6.42 15.26
C ASP A 44 -17.92 -5.26 14.25
N HIS A 45 -16.75 -4.67 13.96
CA HIS A 45 -16.61 -3.49 13.14
C HIS A 45 -15.54 -3.67 12.07
N GLN A 46 -15.65 -2.87 11.01
CA GLN A 46 -14.68 -2.80 9.92
C GLN A 46 -14.20 -1.36 9.75
N TYR A 47 -12.98 -1.21 9.30
CA TYR A 47 -12.39 0.08 8.96
C TYR A 47 -11.74 0.03 7.56
N ASP A 48 -11.67 1.20 6.93
CA ASP A 48 -10.99 1.39 5.65
C ASP A 48 -9.55 1.85 5.85
N ILE A 49 -9.31 2.66 6.91
CA ILE A 49 -8.00 3.22 7.24
C ILE A 49 -7.69 3.00 8.72
N LEU A 50 -6.48 2.54 9.02
CA LEU A 50 -5.95 2.42 10.37
C LEU A 50 -4.90 3.50 10.61
N ILE A 51 -5.10 4.31 11.65
CA ILE A 51 -4.08 5.18 12.22
C ILE A 51 -3.62 4.55 13.52
N LEU A 52 -2.34 4.28 13.66
CA LEU A 52 -1.82 3.42 14.71
C LEU A 52 -0.62 4.08 15.39
N ASP A 53 -0.74 4.35 16.69
CA ASP A 53 0.46 4.65 17.49
C ASP A 53 1.29 3.38 17.64
N ARG A 54 2.58 3.55 17.52
CA ARG A 54 3.52 2.47 17.75
C ARG A 54 3.61 2.11 19.23
N ASN A 55 3.61 3.10 20.12
CA ASN A 55 3.80 2.89 21.54
C ASN A 55 2.45 2.74 22.24
N LEU A 56 1.96 1.53 22.37
CA LEU A 56 0.73 1.23 23.09
C LEU A 56 1.05 0.67 24.50
N PRO A 57 0.16 0.84 25.48
CA PRO A 57 0.41 0.41 26.86
C PRO A 57 0.59 -1.11 27.02
N ASP A 58 0.07 -1.87 26.07
CA ASP A 58 0.05 -3.33 26.06
C ASP A 58 0.94 -3.96 24.99
N GLY A 59 1.76 -3.17 24.26
CA GLY A 59 2.74 -3.68 23.31
C GLY A 59 3.17 -2.74 22.18
N ASP A 60 3.94 -3.27 21.23
CA ASP A 60 4.31 -2.54 20.00
C ASP A 60 3.11 -2.55 19.03
N GLY A 61 2.54 -1.39 18.73
CA GLY A 61 1.43 -1.26 17.78
C GLY A 61 1.70 -1.92 16.44
N LEU A 62 2.97 -1.99 16.00
CA LEU A 62 3.34 -2.69 14.76
C LEU A 62 2.98 -4.18 14.76
N ASP A 63 2.78 -4.79 15.92
CA ASP A 63 2.33 -6.18 16.01
C ASP A 63 0.89 -6.35 15.50
N ILE A 64 0.07 -5.30 15.58
CA ILE A 64 -1.25 -5.27 14.93
C ILE A 64 -1.10 -5.47 13.41
N LEU A 65 -0.13 -4.81 12.79
CA LEU A 65 0.10 -4.92 11.36
C LEU A 65 0.78 -6.24 10.95
N ARG A 66 1.66 -6.79 11.81
CA ARG A 66 2.35 -8.06 11.57
C ARG A 66 1.41 -9.27 11.65
N ASN A 67 0.47 -9.24 12.59
CA ASN A 67 -0.39 -10.38 12.91
C ASN A 67 -1.73 -10.37 12.18
N GLN A 68 -2.03 -9.31 11.42
CA GLN A 68 -3.27 -9.21 10.68
C GLN A 68 -3.13 -9.65 9.22
N THR A 69 -4.07 -10.49 8.82
CA THR A 69 -4.56 -10.54 7.44
C THR A 69 -5.33 -9.24 7.19
N LYS A 70 -4.62 -8.17 6.79
CA LYS A 70 -5.28 -6.91 6.38
C LYS A 70 -6.36 -7.23 5.35
N PRO A 71 -7.54 -6.61 5.43
CA PRO A 71 -8.38 -6.50 4.25
C PRO A 71 -7.51 -5.90 3.14
N ILE A 72 -7.50 -6.52 1.98
CA ILE A 72 -6.65 -6.17 0.81
C ILE A 72 -6.73 -4.69 0.44
N GLU A 73 -7.74 -3.98 0.92
CA GLU A 73 -8.10 -2.61 0.56
C GLU A 73 -7.86 -1.57 1.68
N SER A 74 -7.52 -2.00 2.92
CA SER A 74 -7.33 -1.03 4.01
C SER A 74 -5.97 -0.34 3.95
N GLY A 75 -5.95 0.98 4.17
CA GLY A 75 -4.72 1.75 4.35
C GLY A 75 -4.23 1.77 5.79
N SER A 76 -2.94 1.97 6.02
CA SER A 76 -2.37 2.10 7.36
C SER A 76 -1.37 3.24 7.46
N ILE A 77 -1.50 4.03 8.53
CA ILE A 77 -0.61 5.13 8.90
C ILE A 77 -0.09 4.82 10.29
N VAL A 78 1.22 4.73 10.44
CA VAL A 78 1.86 4.56 11.75
C VAL A 78 2.34 5.90 12.25
N LEU A 79 1.95 6.22 13.49
CA LEU A 79 2.44 7.38 14.22
C LEU A 79 3.61 6.95 15.10
N SER A 80 4.72 7.71 15.09
CA SER A 80 5.90 7.44 15.90
C SER A 80 6.42 8.72 16.55
N CYS A 81 7.01 8.62 17.74
CA CYS A 81 7.71 9.75 18.37
C CYS A 81 9.11 9.92 17.78
N GLU A 82 9.59 11.16 17.69
CA GLU A 82 10.95 11.48 17.24
C GLU A 82 12.00 10.93 18.22
N GLY A 83 13.01 10.20 17.74
CA GLY A 83 14.20 9.91 18.55
C GLY A 83 14.89 8.55 18.38
N GLN A 84 14.42 7.66 17.54
CA GLN A 84 15.09 6.36 17.33
C GLN A 84 15.54 6.19 15.87
N PRO A 85 16.86 6.26 15.57
CA PRO A 85 17.38 5.97 14.23
C PRO A 85 17.03 4.55 13.74
N HIS A 86 16.72 3.63 14.65
CA HIS A 86 16.29 2.27 14.38
C HIS A 86 14.86 2.20 13.81
N ASP A 87 14.03 3.19 14.04
CA ASP A 87 12.62 3.18 13.63
C ASP A 87 12.45 3.27 12.12
N ARG A 88 13.35 3.97 11.43
CA ARG A 88 13.37 4.01 9.95
C ARG A 88 13.75 2.68 9.31
N ILE A 89 14.60 1.89 9.97
CA ILE A 89 15.10 0.60 9.43
C ILE A 89 14.13 -0.54 9.79
N LEU A 90 13.56 -0.53 11.00
CA LEU A 90 12.55 -1.52 11.43
C LEU A 90 11.21 -1.31 10.75
N GLY A 91 10.82 -0.06 10.46
CA GLY A 91 9.63 0.27 9.67
C GLY A 91 9.67 -0.25 8.22
N MET A 92 10.85 -0.53 7.68
CA MET A 92 11.00 -1.13 6.34
C MET A 92 10.57 -2.61 6.26
N ASN A 93 10.36 -3.27 7.39
CA ASN A 93 9.94 -4.69 7.48
C ASN A 93 8.48 -4.87 7.92
N VAL A 94 7.73 -3.79 8.16
CA VAL A 94 6.33 -3.83 8.55
C VAL A 94 5.49 -3.14 7.48
N ASP A 95 4.39 -3.75 7.11
CA ASP A 95 3.52 -3.41 5.99
C ASP A 95 2.62 -2.17 6.22
N ALA A 96 3.15 -1.08 6.81
CA ALA A 96 2.47 0.19 6.87
C ALA A 96 2.59 0.95 5.53
N ASP A 97 1.50 1.59 5.10
CA ASP A 97 1.51 2.41 3.87
C ASP A 97 2.24 3.74 4.08
N TYR A 98 2.12 4.32 5.29
CA TYR A 98 2.73 5.61 5.66
C TYR A 98 3.21 5.60 7.10
N TYR A 99 4.23 6.44 7.34
CA TYR A 99 4.78 6.74 8.66
C TYR A 99 4.76 8.25 8.88
N LEU A 100 4.23 8.70 10.02
CA LEU A 100 4.24 10.08 10.46
C LEU A 100 4.97 10.19 11.80
N VAL A 101 5.86 11.16 11.91
CA VAL A 101 6.59 11.44 13.15
C VAL A 101 5.87 12.54 13.93
N LYS A 102 5.50 12.27 15.17
CA LYS A 102 4.92 13.26 16.10
C LYS A 102 6.00 14.25 16.59
N PRO A 103 5.72 15.58 16.60
CA PRO A 103 4.51 16.22 16.13
C PRO A 103 4.50 16.40 14.60
N PHE A 104 3.33 16.24 13.98
CA PHE A 104 3.14 16.43 12.55
C PHE A 104 2.09 17.50 12.24
N PRO A 105 2.18 18.19 11.11
CA PRO A 105 1.14 19.09 10.64
C PRO A 105 -0.16 18.34 10.32
N THR A 106 -1.29 18.87 10.75
CA THR A 106 -2.61 18.31 10.43
C THR A 106 -2.83 18.13 8.93
N ASP A 107 -2.40 19.12 8.14
CA ASP A 107 -2.51 19.08 6.67
C ASP A 107 -1.76 17.91 6.04
N GLU A 108 -0.63 17.49 6.64
CA GLU A 108 0.13 16.32 6.17
C GLU A 108 -0.67 15.02 6.37
N LEU A 109 -1.25 14.84 7.54
CA LEU A 109 -2.11 13.69 7.83
C LEU A 109 -3.33 13.64 6.88
N LEU A 110 -4.02 14.77 6.71
CA LEU A 110 -5.18 14.87 5.84
C LEU A 110 -4.81 14.58 4.37
N ALA A 111 -3.67 15.08 3.90
CA ALA A 111 -3.19 14.79 2.55
C ALA A 111 -2.93 13.29 2.33
N ILE A 112 -2.39 12.59 3.33
CA ILE A 112 -2.19 11.14 3.30
C ILE A 112 -3.52 10.41 3.29
N LEU A 113 -4.45 10.77 4.16
CA LEU A 113 -5.78 10.17 4.24
C LEU A 113 -6.55 10.30 2.92
N HIS A 114 -6.57 11.49 2.33
CA HIS A 114 -7.19 11.70 1.02
C HIS A 114 -6.50 10.92 -0.11
N ARG A 115 -5.19 10.68 0.00
CA ARG A 115 -4.47 9.84 -0.95
C ARG A 115 -4.87 8.37 -0.83
N ILE A 116 -5.01 7.86 0.40
CA ILE A 116 -5.50 6.50 0.68
C ILE A 116 -6.95 6.37 0.18
N GLN A 117 -7.82 7.31 0.52
CA GLN A 117 -9.21 7.33 0.09
C GLN A 117 -9.33 7.29 -1.44
N ARG A 118 -8.59 8.15 -2.15
CA ARG A 118 -8.59 8.15 -3.63
C ARG A 118 -8.14 6.82 -4.21
N ARG A 119 -7.17 6.15 -3.57
CA ARG A 119 -6.76 4.80 -3.95
C ARG A 119 -7.90 3.80 -3.77
N GLN A 120 -8.59 3.84 -2.62
CA GLN A 120 -9.71 2.95 -2.31
C GLN A 120 -10.93 3.18 -3.23
N VAL A 121 -11.28 4.44 -3.49
CA VAL A 121 -12.37 4.79 -4.44
C VAL A 121 -12.01 4.33 -5.85
N ALA A 122 -10.77 4.47 -6.27
CA ALA A 122 -10.30 3.90 -7.54
C ALA A 122 -10.44 2.36 -7.57
N HIS A 123 -10.34 1.68 -6.43
CA HIS A 123 -10.58 0.24 -6.32
C HIS A 123 -12.08 -0.13 -6.24
N GLN A 124 -12.91 0.69 -5.58
CA GLN A 124 -14.36 0.44 -5.45
C GLN A 124 -15.19 0.88 -6.67
N GLY A 125 -14.68 1.84 -7.44
CA GLY A 125 -15.39 2.45 -8.58
C GLY A 125 -15.14 1.81 -9.93
N VAL A 126 -14.24 0.84 -10.04
CA VAL A 126 -13.85 0.30 -11.35
C VAL A 126 -13.84 -1.23 -11.35
N THR A 127 -14.99 -1.80 -11.61
CA THR A 127 -15.12 -3.21 -12.06
C THR A 127 -14.43 -3.45 -13.42
N HIS A 128 -13.68 -2.48 -13.97
CA HIS A 128 -13.07 -2.53 -15.28
C HIS A 128 -11.55 -2.40 -15.36
N ASP A 129 -10.83 -2.14 -14.24
CA ASP A 129 -9.35 -2.01 -14.27
C ASP A 129 -8.63 -3.27 -13.77
N GLU A 130 -9.24 -4.45 -13.95
CA GLU A 130 -8.60 -5.71 -13.61
C GLU A 130 -7.62 -6.10 -14.73
N TRP A 131 -6.36 -6.14 -14.38
CA TRP A 131 -5.28 -6.69 -15.18
C TRP A 131 -5.09 -8.16 -14.84
N ARG A 132 -5.04 -9.03 -15.82
CA ARG A 132 -4.84 -10.46 -15.59
C ARG A 132 -3.51 -10.90 -16.18
N LEU A 133 -2.74 -11.60 -15.38
CA LEU A 133 -1.45 -12.14 -15.77
C LEU A 133 -1.59 -13.66 -15.93
N ASP A 134 -1.38 -14.16 -17.14
CA ASP A 134 -1.45 -15.59 -17.44
C ASP A 134 -0.06 -16.23 -17.27
N PRO A 135 0.12 -17.15 -16.29
CA PRO A 135 1.41 -17.79 -16.04
C PRO A 135 1.74 -18.90 -17.07
N VAL A 136 0.79 -19.33 -17.87
CA VAL A 136 0.99 -20.38 -18.87
C VAL A 136 1.42 -19.77 -20.20
N THR A 137 0.69 -18.74 -20.66
CA THR A 137 0.96 -18.09 -21.95
C THR A 137 1.92 -16.91 -21.84
N TRP A 138 2.18 -16.42 -20.61
CA TRP A 138 2.92 -15.17 -20.32
C TRP A 138 2.29 -13.96 -21.00
N GLU A 139 0.99 -13.89 -20.95
CA GLU A 139 0.23 -12.76 -21.47
C GLU A 139 -0.29 -11.88 -20.36
N LEU A 140 -0.32 -10.59 -20.61
CA LEU A 140 -0.99 -9.59 -19.80
C LEU A 140 -2.30 -9.20 -20.47
N LYS A 141 -3.41 -9.58 -19.86
CA LYS A 141 -4.73 -9.13 -20.30
C LYS A 141 -5.07 -7.81 -19.63
N THR A 142 -5.33 -6.81 -20.45
CA THR A 142 -5.70 -5.47 -19.95
C THR A 142 -7.19 -5.42 -19.58
N PRO A 143 -7.63 -4.39 -18.81
CA PRO A 143 -9.05 -4.17 -18.56
C PRO A 143 -9.90 -4.05 -19.83
N ASN A 144 -9.32 -3.52 -20.90
CA ASN A 144 -9.98 -3.38 -22.20
C ASN A 144 -9.89 -4.66 -23.07
N GLN A 145 -9.57 -5.80 -22.46
CA GLN A 145 -9.49 -7.11 -23.12
C GLN A 145 -8.41 -7.20 -24.23
N LEU A 146 -7.37 -6.37 -24.17
CA LEU A 146 -6.21 -6.51 -25.05
C LEU A 146 -5.27 -7.55 -24.41
N ASP A 147 -4.80 -8.50 -25.21
CA ASP A 147 -3.80 -9.47 -24.82
C ASP A 147 -2.41 -9.00 -25.28
N ILE A 148 -1.48 -8.88 -24.33
CA ILE A 148 -0.12 -8.38 -24.55
C ILE A 148 0.86 -9.48 -24.17
N GLU A 149 1.58 -10.03 -25.15
CA GLU A 149 2.64 -11.01 -24.90
C GLU A 149 3.79 -10.41 -24.10
N LEU A 150 4.23 -11.09 -23.06
CA LEU A 150 5.33 -10.67 -22.19
C LEU A 150 6.56 -11.54 -22.40
N THR A 151 7.73 -10.93 -22.28
CA THR A 151 8.95 -11.69 -22.07
C THR A 151 9.01 -12.24 -20.65
N ARG A 152 9.84 -13.27 -20.42
CA ARG A 152 10.03 -13.86 -19.09
C ARG A 152 10.33 -12.82 -18.00
N SER A 153 11.17 -11.83 -18.31
CA SER A 153 11.54 -10.78 -17.34
C SER A 153 10.39 -9.79 -17.10
N GLU A 154 9.60 -9.45 -18.12
CA GLU A 154 8.42 -8.59 -17.98
C GLU A 154 7.36 -9.29 -17.15
N PHE A 155 7.10 -10.57 -17.43
CA PHE A 155 6.20 -11.41 -16.64
C PHE A 155 6.63 -11.47 -15.16
N ALA A 156 7.89 -11.83 -14.91
CA ALA A 156 8.43 -11.94 -13.54
C ALA A 156 8.34 -10.61 -12.77
N LEU A 157 8.57 -9.48 -13.45
CA LEU A 157 8.40 -8.15 -12.86
C LEU A 157 6.94 -7.89 -12.48
N LEU A 158 5.99 -8.13 -13.39
CA LEU A 158 4.57 -7.89 -13.13
C LEU A 158 3.99 -8.86 -12.11
N ASN A 159 4.50 -10.08 -12.06
CA ASN A 159 4.09 -11.07 -11.07
C ASN A 159 4.40 -10.66 -9.62
N CYS A 160 5.36 -9.75 -9.41
CA CYS A 160 5.61 -9.17 -8.08
C CYS A 160 4.42 -8.34 -7.56
N PHE A 161 3.54 -7.86 -8.44
CA PHE A 161 2.38 -7.02 -8.09
C PHE A 161 1.06 -7.81 -7.99
N VAL A 162 1.08 -9.10 -8.30
CA VAL A 162 -0.11 -9.95 -8.16
C VAL A 162 -0.57 -9.97 -6.71
N HIS A 163 -1.85 -9.70 -6.46
CA HIS A 163 -2.45 -9.57 -5.13
C HIS A 163 -1.84 -8.47 -4.25
N GLN A 164 -1.16 -7.47 -4.83
CA GLN A 164 -0.57 -6.35 -4.10
C GLN A 164 -0.98 -4.98 -4.71
N PRO A 165 -2.28 -4.68 -4.82
CA PRO A 165 -2.75 -3.45 -5.45
C PRO A 165 -2.27 -2.21 -4.68
N GLY A 166 -1.66 -1.26 -5.40
CA GLY A 166 -1.18 0.02 -4.87
C GLY A 166 -0.02 -0.06 -3.89
N ARG A 167 0.46 -1.25 -3.53
CA ARG A 167 1.62 -1.42 -2.64
C ARG A 167 2.91 -1.03 -3.34
N VAL A 168 3.79 -0.32 -2.62
CA VAL A 168 5.15 -0.04 -3.09
C VAL A 168 6.03 -1.25 -2.85
N ILE A 169 6.53 -1.86 -3.92
CA ILE A 169 7.47 -2.98 -3.84
C ILE A 169 8.89 -2.44 -3.94
N PRO A 170 9.74 -2.64 -2.92
CA PRO A 170 11.13 -2.20 -2.93
C PRO A 170 11.92 -2.80 -4.11
N ARG A 171 12.90 -2.04 -4.61
CA ARG A 171 13.73 -2.47 -5.77
C ARG A 171 14.39 -3.82 -5.55
N ASP A 172 14.88 -4.09 -4.34
CA ASP A 172 15.54 -5.36 -4.00
C ASP A 172 14.57 -6.55 -4.12
N HIS A 173 13.29 -6.37 -3.75
CA HIS A 173 12.28 -7.40 -3.92
C HIS A 173 11.95 -7.65 -5.40
N LEU A 174 11.87 -6.58 -6.20
CA LEU A 174 11.68 -6.70 -7.65
C LEU A 174 12.84 -7.46 -8.31
N ILE A 175 14.08 -7.14 -7.92
CA ILE A 175 15.28 -7.81 -8.43
C ILE A 175 15.31 -9.29 -8.03
N LYS A 176 14.91 -9.61 -6.78
CA LYS A 176 14.73 -11.01 -6.34
C LYS A 176 13.63 -11.72 -7.12
N GLY A 177 12.52 -11.06 -7.38
CA GLY A 177 11.43 -11.58 -8.22
C GLY A 177 11.85 -11.86 -9.66
N LEU A 178 12.82 -11.10 -10.19
CA LEU A 178 13.45 -11.35 -11.48
C LEU A 178 14.47 -12.52 -11.45
N GLY A 179 14.71 -13.14 -10.29
CA GLY A 179 15.66 -14.24 -10.10
C GLY A 179 17.11 -13.78 -9.97
N HIS A 180 17.35 -12.52 -9.60
CA HIS A 180 18.70 -11.97 -9.47
C HIS A 180 19.05 -11.61 -8.01
N ASN A 181 20.36 -11.53 -7.73
CA ASN A 181 20.84 -11.05 -6.43
C ASN A 181 20.94 -9.51 -6.44
N PRO A 182 20.19 -8.80 -5.56
CA PRO A 182 20.19 -7.34 -5.50
C PRO A 182 21.56 -6.71 -5.28
N LEU A 183 22.46 -7.38 -4.55
CA LEU A 183 23.80 -6.85 -4.21
C LEU A 183 24.72 -6.71 -5.42
N VAL A 184 24.48 -7.46 -6.50
CA VAL A 184 25.32 -7.47 -7.69
C VAL A 184 24.56 -7.07 -8.97
N TYR A 185 23.27 -6.75 -8.82
CA TYR A 185 22.43 -6.41 -9.95
C TYR A 185 22.61 -4.93 -10.36
N ASP A 186 22.87 -4.69 -11.63
CA ASP A 186 22.91 -3.32 -12.16
C ASP A 186 21.49 -2.77 -12.29
N ASN A 187 21.15 -1.78 -11.45
CA ASN A 187 19.85 -1.11 -11.43
C ASN A 187 19.46 -0.49 -12.79
N ARG A 188 20.43 -0.17 -13.65
CA ARG A 188 20.16 0.32 -15.01
C ARG A 188 19.38 -0.70 -15.85
N ARG A 189 19.59 -1.99 -15.60
CA ARG A 189 18.85 -3.06 -16.29
C ARG A 189 17.37 -3.06 -15.92
N LEU A 190 17.03 -2.79 -14.66
CA LEU A 190 15.65 -2.65 -14.23
C LEU A 190 14.98 -1.45 -14.91
N GLU A 191 15.67 -0.31 -15.01
CA GLU A 191 15.15 0.89 -15.69
C GLU A 191 14.92 0.64 -17.19
N VAL A 192 15.82 -0.08 -17.83
CA VAL A 192 15.66 -0.46 -19.25
C VAL A 192 14.47 -1.40 -19.44
N LEU A 193 14.30 -2.39 -18.54
CA LEU A 193 13.15 -3.30 -18.56
C LEU A 193 11.83 -2.52 -18.41
N LEU A 194 11.76 -1.62 -17.43
CA LEU A 194 10.58 -0.78 -17.20
C LEU A 194 10.24 0.11 -18.39
N ARG A 195 11.24 0.74 -18.99
CA ARG A 195 11.04 1.59 -20.17
C ARG A 195 10.49 0.79 -21.36
N ARG A 196 11.05 -0.42 -21.59
CA ARG A 196 10.60 -1.31 -22.67
C ARG A 196 9.17 -1.81 -22.42
N LEU A 197 8.85 -2.21 -21.19
CA LEU A 197 7.53 -2.65 -20.82
C LEU A 197 6.49 -1.55 -21.01
N ARG A 198 6.77 -0.33 -20.50
CA ARG A 198 5.87 0.82 -20.68
C ARG A 198 5.61 1.12 -22.16
N LYS A 199 6.68 1.17 -22.96
CA LYS A 199 6.55 1.40 -24.39
C LYS A 199 5.71 0.29 -25.08
N LYS A 200 5.95 -0.97 -24.77
CA LYS A 200 5.19 -2.10 -25.34
C LYS A 200 3.68 -1.95 -25.05
N ILE A 201 3.33 -1.59 -23.81
CA ILE A 201 1.96 -1.41 -23.38
C ILE A 201 1.31 -0.18 -24.03
N GLU A 202 2.06 0.91 -24.18
CA GLU A 202 1.63 2.11 -24.92
C GLU A 202 1.42 1.80 -26.43
N ASP A 203 2.35 1.09 -27.06
CA ASP A 203 2.28 0.67 -28.46
C ASP A 203 1.09 -0.27 -28.69
N ALA A 204 0.66 -1.04 -27.69
CA ALA A 204 -0.55 -1.87 -27.72
C ALA A 204 -1.87 -1.07 -27.56
N GLY A 205 -1.81 0.26 -27.42
CA GLY A 205 -2.99 1.13 -27.33
C GLY A 205 -3.51 1.39 -25.93
N VAL A 206 -2.74 1.07 -24.89
CA VAL A 206 -3.11 1.37 -23.51
C VAL A 206 -2.69 2.80 -23.15
N VAL A 207 -3.68 3.67 -22.97
CA VAL A 207 -3.46 5.10 -22.69
C VAL A 207 -2.83 5.33 -21.31
N LYS A 208 -3.14 4.49 -20.31
CA LYS A 208 -2.65 4.66 -18.93
C LYS A 208 -2.26 3.31 -18.33
N PHE A 209 -0.96 3.07 -18.23
CA PHE A 209 -0.43 1.92 -17.52
C PHE A 209 -0.18 2.28 -16.05
N PRO A 210 -0.82 1.59 -15.08
CA PRO A 210 -0.83 2.02 -13.68
C PRO A 210 0.45 1.71 -12.90
N LEU A 211 1.57 1.41 -13.57
CA LEU A 211 2.86 1.15 -12.94
C LEU A 211 3.61 2.48 -12.68
N GLN A 212 3.74 2.85 -11.41
CA GLN A 212 4.40 4.08 -10.97
C GLN A 212 5.75 3.81 -10.33
N THR A 213 6.68 4.75 -10.52
CA THR A 213 7.98 4.77 -9.82
C THR A 213 7.84 5.63 -8.56
N VAL A 214 8.19 5.05 -7.42
CA VAL A 214 8.31 5.77 -6.15
C VAL A 214 9.79 6.03 -5.92
N TYR A 215 10.21 7.29 -6.09
CA TYR A 215 11.62 7.66 -6.05
C TYR A 215 12.29 7.24 -4.74
N GLY A 216 13.47 6.65 -4.85
CA GLY A 216 14.25 6.18 -3.68
C GLY A 216 13.74 4.90 -3.01
N VAL A 217 12.54 4.41 -3.34
CA VAL A 217 11.92 3.25 -2.69
C VAL A 217 11.74 2.07 -3.64
N GLY A 218 10.92 2.22 -4.69
CA GLY A 218 10.58 1.09 -5.55
C GLY A 218 9.53 1.42 -6.60
N LEU A 219 8.65 0.47 -6.86
CA LEU A 219 7.55 0.59 -7.81
C LEU A 219 6.21 0.24 -7.15
N ALA A 220 5.13 0.89 -7.59
CA ALA A 220 3.77 0.54 -7.20
C ALA A 220 2.91 0.30 -8.45
N PHE A 221 2.01 -0.68 -8.38
CA PHE A 221 1.01 -0.92 -9.41
C PHE A 221 -0.35 -0.46 -8.87
N ASN A 222 -0.85 0.67 -9.38
CA ASN A 222 -2.08 1.31 -8.92
C ASN A 222 -3.32 0.78 -9.67
N GLY A 223 -3.38 -0.51 -9.85
CA GLY A 223 -4.49 -1.26 -10.44
C GLY A 223 -4.61 -2.62 -9.75
N VAL A 224 -5.67 -3.35 -10.03
CA VAL A 224 -5.84 -4.73 -9.54
C VAL A 224 -5.16 -5.68 -10.53
N MET A 225 -4.14 -6.39 -10.09
CA MET A 225 -3.48 -7.43 -10.87
C MET A 225 -3.77 -8.80 -10.26
N LYS A 226 -4.37 -9.68 -11.05
CA LYS A 226 -4.66 -11.07 -10.69
C LYS A 226 -3.89 -12.02 -11.57
N SER A 227 -3.58 -13.21 -11.04
CA SER A 227 -3.12 -14.32 -11.86
C SER A 227 -4.35 -15.11 -12.34
N THR A 228 -4.38 -15.46 -13.60
CA THR A 228 -5.32 -16.49 -14.10
C THR A 228 -4.77 -17.83 -13.64
N ALA A 229 -5.53 -18.50 -12.76
CA ALA A 229 -5.18 -19.84 -12.29
C ALA A 229 -5.34 -20.85 -13.41
#